data_e1a7dfd9a18a53dd2d7b4130fd21bc5b
#
_entry.id   e1a7dfd9a18a53dd2d7b4130fd21bc5b
#
_cell.length_a   1.000
_cell.length_b   1.000
_cell.length_c   1.000
_cell.angle_alpha   90.00
_cell.angle_beta   90.00
_cell.angle_gamma   90.00
#
_symmetry.space_group_name_H-M   'P 1'
#
loop_
_entity.id
_entity.type
_entity.pdbx_description
1 polymer ?
#
loop_
_entity_poly.entity_id
_entity_poly.type
_entity_poly.pdbx_seq_one_letter_code
_entity_poly.pdbx_strand_id
1 'polypeptide(L)'
;MKFDRFSSPLGQPYVAEIEDVPLYHYLPGDSVLVLEVPGCPLRCPYCDRPLLARSQDWSPYDPARLAAAVESLGSQPGFAGVAWSGGEPSLHWDNVVECSRKVHQAGKKVVLATNGGVTAELLRDSPETVDALLVRFKGFSDETYRTLGSPAGLLENSRALVERAIDAGIHVELMLDIARDTPAQGQEFSAMLAWIAQDLRRGIPLHLRAIAPEHGFAIHHGPVTPFLENLVESGRRQHVGFVYLSNCHGHFFNNTMCPNCYSVIVDRTTRPLDLSFVTDGICGNCGTDVGLTLDKETP
;
A
#
# COMPACT_ATOMS: atom_id res chain seq x y z
N MET A 1 6.10 19.11 -12.11
CA MET A 1 7.45 18.50 -12.03
C MET A 1 7.28 17.18 -11.30
N LYS A 2 7.25 16.05 -12.02
CA LYS A 2 7.14 14.71 -11.37
C LYS A 2 8.48 14.44 -10.69
N PHE A 3 8.51 14.45 -9.37
CA PHE A 3 9.67 13.98 -8.61
C PHE A 3 9.61 12.45 -8.59
N ASP A 4 10.59 11.82 -9.20
CA ASP A 4 10.79 10.38 -9.07
C ASP A 4 11.18 10.07 -7.61
N ARG A 5 10.56 9.06 -7.01
CA ARG A 5 10.83 8.54 -5.67
C ARG A 5 12.33 8.31 -5.40
N PHE A 6 13.09 8.00 -6.44
CA PHE A 6 14.53 7.72 -6.33
C PHE A 6 15.41 8.95 -6.44
N SER A 7 14.90 10.06 -6.98
CA SER A 7 15.61 11.32 -7.11
C SER A 7 15.35 12.29 -5.97
N SER A 8 14.37 11.99 -5.10
CA SER A 8 14.10 12.81 -3.91
C SER A 8 15.19 12.59 -2.85
N PRO A 9 15.75 13.65 -2.25
CA PRO A 9 16.61 13.50 -1.08
C PRO A 9 15.90 12.69 0.01
N LEU A 10 16.65 11.82 0.70
CA LEU A 10 16.11 10.96 1.76
C LEU A 10 15.35 11.78 2.81
N GLY A 11 14.11 11.38 3.06
CA GLY A 11 13.26 11.98 4.08
C GLY A 11 12.65 13.33 3.71
N GLN A 12 12.78 13.80 2.46
CA GLN A 12 12.06 14.99 2.01
C GLN A 12 10.72 14.63 1.38
N PRO A 13 9.66 15.43 1.64
CA PRO A 13 8.35 15.23 1.01
C PRO A 13 8.42 15.34 -0.51
N TYR A 14 7.65 14.49 -1.20
CA TYR A 14 7.50 14.55 -2.66
C TYR A 14 6.07 14.15 -3.05
N VAL A 15 5.60 14.65 -4.19
CA VAL A 15 4.29 14.28 -4.74
C VAL A 15 4.44 13.04 -5.62
N ALA A 16 3.55 12.06 -5.42
CA ALA A 16 3.49 10.81 -6.19
C ALA A 16 2.04 10.47 -6.56
N GLU A 17 1.85 9.64 -7.58
CA GLU A 17 0.55 9.01 -7.83
C GLU A 17 0.24 8.02 -6.68
N ILE A 18 -1.03 7.85 -6.32
CA ILE A 18 -1.42 6.97 -5.22
C ILE A 18 -1.04 5.51 -5.51
N GLU A 19 -0.99 5.14 -6.78
CA GLU A 19 -0.51 3.84 -7.26
C GLU A 19 0.98 3.60 -6.96
N ASP A 20 1.78 4.64 -6.78
CA ASP A 20 3.18 4.52 -6.35
C ASP A 20 3.30 4.18 -4.85
N VAL A 21 2.22 4.43 -4.08
CA VAL A 21 2.04 3.98 -2.69
C VAL A 21 1.23 2.67 -2.66
N PRO A 22 1.34 1.80 -3.60
CA PRO A 22 0.46 0.77 -4.16
C PRO A 22 -0.90 0.65 -3.47
N LEU A 23 -1.73 1.66 -3.66
CA LEU A 23 -3.16 1.63 -3.38
C LEU A 23 -3.91 1.72 -4.71
N TYR A 24 -4.57 0.63 -5.09
CA TYR A 24 -5.21 0.49 -6.39
C TYR A 24 -6.73 0.65 -6.32
N HIS A 25 -7.30 0.49 -5.12
CA HIS A 25 -8.72 0.62 -4.88
C HIS A 25 -9.10 1.88 -4.10
N TYR A 26 -8.14 2.67 -3.68
CA TYR A 26 -8.37 3.91 -2.96
C TYR A 26 -7.94 5.10 -3.80
N LEU A 27 -8.91 5.91 -4.25
CA LEU A 27 -8.71 7.14 -5.03
C LEU A 27 -7.77 6.95 -6.25
N PRO A 28 -8.01 5.94 -7.11
CA PRO A 28 -7.13 5.64 -8.22
C PRO A 28 -6.96 6.82 -9.16
N GLY A 29 -5.71 7.11 -9.55
CA GLY A 29 -5.36 8.24 -10.41
C GLY A 29 -5.07 9.55 -9.67
N ASP A 30 -5.37 9.63 -8.39
CA ASP A 30 -5.07 10.80 -7.58
C ASP A 30 -3.60 10.85 -7.17
N SER A 31 -3.16 12.03 -6.74
CA SER A 31 -1.81 12.27 -6.21
C SER A 31 -1.83 12.48 -4.71
N VAL A 32 -0.71 12.13 -4.06
CA VAL A 32 -0.49 12.33 -2.63
C VAL A 32 0.87 12.94 -2.36
N LEU A 33 0.98 13.73 -1.29
CA LEU A 33 2.27 14.18 -0.76
C LEU A 33 2.84 13.06 0.14
N VAL A 34 3.90 12.41 -0.32
CA VAL A 34 4.56 11.33 0.44
C VAL A 34 5.47 11.93 1.50
N LEU A 35 5.27 11.52 2.74
CA LEU A 35 6.06 11.88 3.92
C LEU A 35 6.85 10.64 4.36
N GLU A 36 8.16 10.65 4.10
CA GLU A 36 9.01 9.53 4.50
C GLU A 36 9.58 9.76 5.90
N VAL A 37 9.44 8.75 6.75
CA VAL A 37 10.02 8.74 8.10
C VAL A 37 11.19 7.77 8.19
N PRO A 38 12.23 8.09 8.98
CA PRO A 38 13.36 7.19 9.20
C PRO A 38 13.04 6.10 10.22
N GLY A 39 13.96 5.14 10.30
CA GLY A 39 13.88 4.04 11.25
C GLY A 39 12.97 2.92 10.76
N CYS A 40 13.39 1.69 11.03
CA CYS A 40 12.60 0.48 10.77
C CYS A 40 13.12 -0.64 11.66
N PRO A 41 12.24 -1.41 12.33
CA PRO A 41 12.68 -2.52 13.16
C PRO A 41 13.21 -3.71 12.33
N LEU A 42 12.88 -3.75 11.03
CA LEU A 42 13.28 -4.84 10.13
C LEU A 42 14.64 -4.56 9.47
N ARG A 43 15.32 -5.65 9.10
CA ARG A 43 16.60 -5.65 8.39
C ARG A 43 16.51 -6.37 7.05
N CYS A 44 15.51 -6.00 6.25
CA CYS A 44 15.30 -6.60 4.94
C CYS A 44 16.54 -6.38 4.05
N PRO A 45 17.14 -7.45 3.49
CA PRO A 45 18.31 -7.32 2.60
C PRO A 45 17.97 -6.64 1.28
N TYR A 46 16.69 -6.60 0.93
CA TYR A 46 16.11 -5.99 -0.27
C TYR A 46 15.40 -4.66 0.02
N CYS A 47 15.76 -3.98 1.10
CA CYS A 47 15.14 -2.69 1.45
C CYS A 47 15.46 -1.65 0.36
N ASP A 48 14.43 -1.01 -0.17
CA ASP A 48 14.56 0.05 -1.18
C ASP A 48 14.99 1.40 -0.58
N ARG A 49 14.96 1.53 0.75
CA ARG A 49 15.37 2.74 1.50
C ARG A 49 16.33 2.38 2.67
N PRO A 50 17.44 1.66 2.43
CA PRO A 50 18.25 1.12 3.53
C PRO A 50 18.89 2.20 4.38
N LEU A 51 19.28 3.34 3.81
CA LEU A 51 19.85 4.46 4.56
C LEU A 51 18.81 5.14 5.45
N LEU A 52 17.62 5.38 4.91
CA LEU A 52 16.51 5.97 5.67
C LEU A 52 16.05 5.02 6.79
N ALA A 53 15.88 3.73 6.49
CA ALA A 53 15.44 2.72 7.46
C ALA A 53 16.41 2.54 8.65
N ARG A 54 17.66 2.94 8.50
CA ARG A 54 18.71 2.87 9.56
C ARG A 54 19.06 4.21 10.14
N SER A 55 18.54 5.30 9.59
CA SER A 55 18.79 6.64 10.12
C SER A 55 18.07 6.84 11.43
N GLN A 56 18.74 7.53 12.35
CA GLN A 56 18.14 8.07 13.58
C GLN A 56 18.09 9.61 13.53
N ASP A 57 18.67 10.20 12.49
CA ASP A 57 18.70 11.64 12.27
C ASP A 57 17.40 12.06 11.58
N TRP A 58 16.49 12.65 12.34
CA TRP A 58 15.20 13.10 11.87
C TRP A 58 14.65 14.24 12.72
N SER A 59 14.07 15.20 12.06
CA SER A 59 13.25 16.22 12.69
C SER A 59 11.79 15.96 12.39
N PRO A 60 10.90 15.96 13.39
CA PRO A 60 9.47 15.82 13.17
C PRO A 60 8.94 16.80 12.14
N TYR A 61 8.00 16.38 11.33
CA TYR A 61 7.29 17.28 10.45
C TYR A 61 6.53 18.33 11.26
N ASP A 62 6.70 19.59 10.89
CA ASP A 62 5.95 20.69 11.49
C ASP A 62 4.49 20.66 10.98
N PRO A 63 3.49 20.47 11.85
CA PRO A 63 2.10 20.32 11.44
C PRO A 63 1.54 21.56 10.73
N ALA A 64 2.00 22.77 11.09
CA ALA A 64 1.53 24.00 10.46
C ALA A 64 2.11 24.17 9.04
N ARG A 65 3.39 23.86 8.87
CA ARG A 65 4.03 23.85 7.54
C ARG A 65 3.43 22.78 6.63
N LEU A 66 3.12 21.61 7.18
CA LEU A 66 2.44 20.56 6.43
C LEU A 66 1.05 21.01 5.99
N ALA A 67 0.27 21.61 6.89
CA ALA A 67 -1.05 22.15 6.54
C ALA A 67 -0.98 23.15 5.38
N ALA A 68 -0.04 24.11 5.43
CA ALA A 68 0.14 25.07 4.36
C ALA A 68 0.54 24.43 3.02
N ALA A 69 1.37 23.39 3.06
CA ALA A 69 1.74 22.63 1.85
C ALA A 69 0.53 21.87 1.28
N VAL A 70 -0.27 21.23 2.14
CA VAL A 70 -1.49 20.50 1.75
C VAL A 70 -2.54 21.45 1.18
N GLU A 71 -2.75 22.62 1.76
CA GLU A 71 -3.65 23.65 1.24
C GLU A 71 -3.20 24.14 -0.15
N SER A 72 -1.90 24.39 -0.33
CA SER A 72 -1.32 24.80 -1.61
C SER A 72 -1.51 23.73 -2.69
N LEU A 73 -1.27 22.46 -2.36
CA LEU A 73 -1.45 21.33 -3.28
C LEU A 73 -2.93 21.02 -3.49
N GLY A 74 -3.77 21.27 -2.49
CA GLY A 74 -5.21 21.02 -2.49
C GLY A 74 -5.99 21.75 -3.57
N SER A 75 -5.42 22.83 -4.14
CA SER A 75 -5.97 23.50 -5.30
C SER A 75 -5.76 22.78 -6.63
N GLN A 76 -4.91 21.73 -6.65
CA GLN A 76 -4.65 20.93 -7.83
C GLN A 76 -5.70 19.81 -7.96
N PRO A 77 -6.31 19.63 -9.16
CA PRO A 77 -7.23 18.51 -9.38
C PRO A 77 -6.56 17.18 -9.09
N GLY A 78 -7.29 16.27 -8.47
CA GLY A 78 -6.80 14.93 -8.14
C GLY A 78 -5.72 14.90 -7.04
N PHE A 79 -5.63 15.91 -6.18
CA PHE A 79 -4.78 15.86 -4.99
C PHE A 79 -5.57 15.34 -3.80
N ALA A 80 -5.33 14.08 -3.42
CA ALA A 80 -6.04 13.39 -2.34
C ALA A 80 -5.59 13.83 -0.93
N GLY A 81 -4.29 14.02 -0.71
CA GLY A 81 -3.78 14.32 0.63
C GLY A 81 -2.35 13.87 0.88
N VAL A 82 -2.09 13.20 2.00
CA VAL A 82 -0.73 12.75 2.37
C VAL A 82 -0.64 11.23 2.50
N ALA A 83 0.57 10.71 2.26
CA ALA A 83 0.89 9.31 2.48
C ALA A 83 2.14 9.18 3.36
N TRP A 84 1.99 8.61 4.55
CA TRP A 84 3.10 8.24 5.42
C TRP A 84 3.76 6.96 4.95
N SER A 85 5.07 6.97 4.77
CA SER A 85 5.84 5.86 4.21
C SER A 85 7.32 5.91 4.66
N GLY A 86 8.21 5.23 3.94
CA GLY A 86 9.66 5.23 4.15
C GLY A 86 10.10 4.08 5.03
N GLY A 87 10.50 4.38 6.27
CA GLY A 87 10.83 3.40 7.30
C GLY A 87 9.58 2.74 7.90
N GLU A 88 9.33 2.97 9.18
CA GLU A 88 8.11 2.51 9.86
C GLU A 88 7.45 3.69 10.60
N PRO A 89 6.29 4.16 10.13
CA PRO A 89 5.63 5.32 10.71
C PRO A 89 5.23 5.18 12.18
N SER A 90 5.01 3.95 12.68
CA SER A 90 4.68 3.71 14.09
C SER A 90 5.75 4.19 15.07
N LEU A 91 7.00 4.28 14.62
CA LEU A 91 8.09 4.81 15.44
C LEU A 91 7.97 6.31 15.72
N HIS A 92 7.09 6.99 15.00
CA HIS A 92 6.85 8.44 15.06
C HIS A 92 5.37 8.76 15.23
N TRP A 93 4.61 7.88 15.92
CA TRP A 93 3.15 7.90 15.93
C TRP A 93 2.55 9.22 16.38
N ASP A 94 3.09 9.86 17.42
CA ASP A 94 2.58 11.14 17.92
C ASP A 94 2.64 12.23 16.82
N ASN A 95 3.73 12.29 16.05
CA ASN A 95 3.84 13.24 14.94
C ASN A 95 2.91 12.86 13.77
N VAL A 96 2.73 11.56 13.50
CA VAL A 96 1.75 11.09 12.51
C VAL A 96 0.35 11.56 12.91
N VAL A 97 -0.08 11.36 14.14
CA VAL A 97 -1.40 11.77 14.64
C VAL A 97 -1.61 13.28 14.55
N GLU A 98 -0.63 14.05 15.03
CA GLU A 98 -0.72 15.53 15.03
C GLU A 98 -0.80 16.10 13.62
N CYS A 99 0.06 15.64 12.73
CA CYS A 99 0.07 16.04 11.32
C CYS A 99 -1.22 15.60 10.60
N SER A 100 -1.66 14.36 10.79
CA SER A 100 -2.88 13.83 10.15
C SER A 100 -4.12 14.63 10.52
N ARG A 101 -4.22 15.06 11.79
CA ARG A 101 -5.31 15.96 12.21
C ARG A 101 -5.33 17.26 11.41
N LYS A 102 -4.17 17.82 11.07
CA LYS A 102 -4.07 19.03 10.25
C LYS A 102 -4.48 18.78 8.80
N VAL A 103 -4.11 17.63 8.26
CA VAL A 103 -4.51 17.22 6.91
C VAL A 103 -6.04 17.08 6.82
N HIS A 104 -6.66 16.42 7.81
CA HIS A 104 -8.11 16.27 7.87
C HIS A 104 -8.84 17.62 8.05
N GLN A 105 -8.27 18.56 8.82
CA GLN A 105 -8.81 19.93 8.95
C GLN A 105 -8.82 20.67 7.59
N ALA A 106 -7.90 20.33 6.68
CA ALA A 106 -7.89 20.84 5.32
C ALA A 106 -8.81 20.04 4.35
N GLY A 107 -9.61 19.12 4.87
CA GLY A 107 -10.52 18.27 4.06
C GLY A 107 -9.82 17.21 3.22
N LYS A 108 -8.56 16.90 3.51
CA LYS A 108 -7.74 15.96 2.74
C LYS A 108 -7.55 14.63 3.48
N LYS A 109 -7.10 13.61 2.74
CA LYS A 109 -6.99 12.23 3.18
C LYS A 109 -5.61 11.88 3.70
N VAL A 110 -5.56 10.90 4.58
CA VAL A 110 -4.32 10.35 5.14
C VAL A 110 -4.21 8.87 4.81
N VAL A 111 -3.14 8.53 4.11
CA VAL A 111 -2.76 7.16 3.78
C VAL A 111 -1.57 6.76 4.66
N LEU A 112 -1.54 5.53 5.12
CA LEU A 112 -0.43 5.00 5.90
C LEU A 112 0.09 3.69 5.31
N ALA A 113 1.38 3.65 4.99
CA ALA A 113 2.06 2.42 4.58
C ALA A 113 2.95 1.92 5.71
N THR A 114 2.62 0.78 6.30
CA THR A 114 3.30 0.19 7.46
C THR A 114 3.76 -1.24 7.18
N ASN A 115 4.79 -1.70 7.89
CA ASN A 115 5.19 -3.11 7.91
C ASN A 115 4.58 -3.89 9.10
N GLY A 116 3.54 -3.35 9.72
CA GLY A 116 2.86 -3.94 10.87
C GLY A 116 3.36 -3.42 12.23
N GLY A 117 4.25 -2.42 12.24
CA GLY A 117 4.69 -1.78 13.48
C GLY A 117 3.60 -0.95 14.15
N VAL A 118 2.67 -0.40 13.39
CA VAL A 118 1.43 0.17 13.93
C VAL A 118 0.63 -0.95 14.57
N THR A 119 0.35 -0.83 15.86
CA THR A 119 -0.43 -1.85 16.56
C THR A 119 -1.94 -1.62 16.45
N ALA A 120 -2.70 -2.69 16.63
CA ALA A 120 -4.14 -2.58 16.68
C ALA A 120 -4.62 -1.63 17.81
N GLU A 121 -3.84 -1.54 18.91
CA GLU A 121 -4.09 -0.62 20.02
C GLU A 121 -3.87 0.84 19.61
N LEU A 122 -2.75 1.16 18.97
CA LEU A 122 -2.48 2.53 18.47
C LEU A 122 -3.59 2.99 17.53
N LEU A 123 -4.03 2.13 16.62
CA LEU A 123 -5.12 2.45 15.71
C LEU A 123 -6.47 2.56 16.44
N ARG A 124 -6.72 1.73 17.45
CA ARG A 124 -7.93 1.81 18.26
C ARG A 124 -8.02 3.13 19.02
N ASP A 125 -6.89 3.61 19.53
CA ASP A 125 -6.84 4.81 20.37
C ASP A 125 -6.87 6.10 19.53
N SER A 126 -6.62 5.99 18.22
CA SER A 126 -6.67 7.11 17.26
C SER A 126 -7.17 6.66 15.88
N PRO A 127 -8.40 6.11 15.79
CA PRO A 127 -8.90 5.53 14.53
C PRO A 127 -9.10 6.56 13.42
N GLU A 128 -9.31 7.83 13.79
CA GLU A 128 -9.49 8.94 12.87
C GLU A 128 -8.18 9.41 12.23
N THR A 129 -7.03 8.82 12.58
CA THR A 129 -5.72 9.26 12.08
C THR A 129 -5.53 8.89 10.60
N VAL A 130 -6.16 7.81 10.14
CA VAL A 130 -5.87 7.18 8.84
C VAL A 130 -7.17 6.87 8.10
N ASP A 131 -7.26 7.24 6.83
CA ASP A 131 -8.38 6.88 5.93
C ASP A 131 -8.12 5.58 5.16
N ALA A 132 -6.85 5.34 4.80
CA ALA A 132 -6.45 4.13 4.08
C ALA A 132 -5.11 3.57 4.57
N LEU A 133 -5.00 2.26 4.60
CA LEU A 133 -3.87 1.52 5.13
C LEU A 133 -3.31 0.54 4.10
N LEU A 134 -2.01 0.65 3.81
CA LEU A 134 -1.24 -0.38 3.12
C LEU A 134 -0.42 -1.16 4.13
N VAL A 135 -0.76 -2.43 4.37
CA VAL A 135 0.02 -3.31 5.25
C VAL A 135 0.97 -4.17 4.43
N ARG A 136 2.27 -3.98 4.66
CA ARG A 136 3.36 -4.60 3.90
C ARG A 136 3.89 -5.84 4.62
N PHE A 137 3.35 -6.98 4.29
CA PHE A 137 3.86 -8.28 4.75
C PHE A 137 5.20 -8.60 4.08
N LYS A 138 6.16 -9.11 4.85
CA LYS A 138 7.48 -9.51 4.39
C LYS A 138 7.59 -11.02 4.11
N GLY A 139 6.59 -11.73 4.47
CA GLY A 139 6.34 -13.15 4.38
C GLY A 139 5.08 -13.47 5.18
N PHE A 140 4.73 -14.74 5.28
CA PHE A 140 3.55 -15.17 6.03
C PHE A 140 3.89 -16.33 7.00
N SER A 141 5.09 -16.22 7.60
CA SER A 141 5.58 -17.12 8.65
C SER A 141 6.46 -16.37 9.65
N ASP A 142 6.46 -16.80 10.91
CA ASP A 142 7.35 -16.25 11.94
C ASP A 142 8.83 -16.51 11.60
N GLU A 143 9.12 -17.59 10.86
CA GLU A 143 10.46 -17.91 10.39
C GLU A 143 11.00 -16.81 9.48
N THR A 144 10.23 -16.39 8.48
CA THR A 144 10.61 -15.28 7.58
C THR A 144 10.85 -14.00 8.37
N TYR A 145 9.94 -13.63 9.26
CA TYR A 145 10.11 -12.42 10.07
C TYR A 145 11.35 -12.49 10.98
N ARG A 146 11.64 -13.64 11.58
CA ARG A 146 12.83 -13.84 12.41
C ARG A 146 14.12 -13.66 11.61
N THR A 147 14.18 -14.15 10.36
CA THR A 147 15.35 -13.96 9.49
C THR A 147 15.60 -12.50 9.12
N LEU A 148 14.57 -11.67 9.17
CA LEU A 148 14.64 -10.23 8.91
C LEU A 148 14.94 -9.41 10.18
N GLY A 149 15.25 -10.06 11.29
CA GLY A 149 15.54 -9.41 12.57
C GLY A 149 14.33 -8.72 13.19
N SER A 150 13.13 -9.18 12.87
CA SER A 150 11.88 -8.64 13.38
C SER A 150 11.73 -8.84 14.89
N PRO A 151 11.08 -7.91 15.59
CA PRO A 151 10.50 -8.19 16.89
C PRO A 151 9.56 -9.41 16.82
N ALA A 152 9.50 -10.17 17.91
CA ALA A 152 8.59 -11.31 18.01
C ALA A 152 7.12 -10.82 17.90
N GLY A 153 6.28 -11.62 17.23
CA GLY A 153 4.85 -11.34 17.10
C GLY A 153 4.47 -10.29 16.05
N LEU A 154 5.42 -9.78 15.24
CA LEU A 154 5.10 -8.75 14.25
C LEU A 154 4.12 -9.26 13.17
N LEU A 155 4.21 -10.52 12.77
CA LEU A 155 3.24 -11.11 11.83
C LEU A 155 1.83 -11.10 12.41
N GLU A 156 1.68 -11.57 13.65
CA GLU A 156 0.40 -11.60 14.33
C GLU A 156 -0.15 -10.19 14.56
N ASN A 157 0.72 -9.25 14.95
CA ASN A 157 0.34 -7.84 15.07
C ASN A 157 -0.14 -7.24 13.73
N SER A 158 0.53 -7.61 12.61
CA SER A 158 0.11 -7.16 11.28
C SER A 158 -1.28 -7.70 10.91
N ARG A 159 -1.59 -8.95 11.26
CA ARG A 159 -2.91 -9.54 11.04
C ARG A 159 -3.98 -8.84 11.87
N ALA A 160 -3.73 -8.69 13.18
CA ALA A 160 -4.65 -8.00 14.09
C ALA A 160 -4.89 -6.53 13.66
N LEU A 161 -3.86 -5.85 13.16
CA LEU A 161 -3.99 -4.50 12.61
C LEU A 161 -4.94 -4.46 11.42
N VAL A 162 -4.80 -5.40 10.47
CA VAL A 162 -5.67 -5.51 9.30
C VAL A 162 -7.13 -5.72 9.72
N GLU A 163 -7.38 -6.69 10.58
CA GLU A 163 -8.71 -6.99 11.08
C GLU A 163 -9.34 -5.77 11.79
N ARG A 164 -8.57 -5.12 12.65
CA ARG A 164 -9.01 -3.92 13.37
C ARG A 164 -9.31 -2.75 12.41
N ALA A 165 -8.48 -2.55 11.39
CA ALA A 165 -8.70 -1.48 10.41
C ALA A 165 -10.00 -1.71 9.60
N ILE A 166 -10.25 -2.95 9.19
CA ILE A 166 -11.49 -3.33 8.51
C ILE A 166 -12.70 -3.07 9.39
N ASP A 167 -12.65 -3.46 10.65
CA ASP A 167 -13.74 -3.24 11.61
C ASP A 167 -13.99 -1.76 11.88
N ALA A 168 -12.96 -0.94 11.83
CA ALA A 168 -13.06 0.51 11.95
C ALA A 168 -13.54 1.22 10.68
N GLY A 169 -13.75 0.48 9.57
CA GLY A 169 -14.15 1.05 8.27
C GLY A 169 -13.03 1.76 7.51
N ILE A 170 -11.78 1.56 7.90
CA ILE A 170 -10.61 2.08 7.20
C ILE A 170 -10.40 1.25 5.94
N HIS A 171 -10.08 1.89 4.81
CA HIS A 171 -9.72 1.17 3.59
C HIS A 171 -8.41 0.42 3.79
N VAL A 172 -8.34 -0.84 3.41
CA VAL A 172 -7.15 -1.69 3.58
C VAL A 172 -6.75 -2.35 2.27
N GLU A 173 -5.48 -2.23 1.93
CA GLU A 173 -4.83 -3.03 0.90
C GLU A 173 -3.60 -3.73 1.49
N LEU A 174 -3.31 -4.92 1.00
CA LEU A 174 -2.22 -5.75 1.49
C LEU A 174 -1.10 -5.81 0.45
N MET A 175 0.14 -5.92 0.92
CA MET A 175 1.28 -6.18 0.05
C MET A 175 2.10 -7.34 0.59
N LEU A 176 2.55 -8.22 -0.30
CA LEU A 176 3.50 -9.28 0.00
C LEU A 176 4.75 -9.14 -0.88
N ASP A 177 5.91 -9.11 -0.24
CA ASP A 177 7.20 -9.12 -0.94
C ASP A 177 7.53 -10.54 -1.40
N ILE A 178 7.77 -10.72 -2.70
CA ILE A 178 8.12 -12.01 -3.33
C ILE A 178 9.56 -11.95 -3.83
N ALA A 179 10.46 -12.64 -3.13
CA ALA A 179 11.89 -12.59 -3.39
C ALA A 179 12.39 -13.66 -4.36
N ARG A 180 11.79 -14.86 -4.34
CA ARG A 180 12.28 -16.03 -5.07
C ARG A 180 11.17 -17.03 -5.37
N ASP A 181 11.37 -17.77 -6.44
CA ASP A 181 10.60 -18.97 -6.72
C ASP A 181 11.12 -20.10 -5.83
N THR A 182 10.60 -20.19 -4.61
CA THR A 182 10.91 -21.26 -3.66
C THR A 182 9.64 -21.91 -3.13
N PRO A 183 9.67 -23.21 -2.79
CA PRO A 183 8.51 -23.89 -2.19
C PRO A 183 8.04 -23.20 -0.90
N ALA A 184 8.96 -22.67 -0.09
CA ALA A 184 8.63 -21.95 1.14
C ALA A 184 7.79 -20.68 0.85
N GLN A 185 8.19 -19.86 -0.12
CA GLN A 185 7.39 -18.69 -0.52
C GLN A 185 6.03 -19.05 -1.11
N GLY A 186 5.95 -20.12 -1.88
CA GLY A 186 4.68 -20.65 -2.37
C GLY A 186 3.75 -21.10 -1.24
N GLN A 187 4.28 -21.71 -0.20
CA GLN A 187 3.53 -22.12 0.99
C GLN A 187 3.04 -20.91 1.79
N GLU A 188 3.90 -19.90 2.03
CA GLU A 188 3.54 -18.68 2.73
C GLU A 188 2.46 -17.89 1.96
N PHE A 189 2.59 -17.81 0.64
CA PHE A 189 1.57 -17.19 -0.20
C PHE A 189 0.23 -17.91 -0.09
N SER A 190 0.24 -19.26 -0.15
CA SER A 190 -0.98 -20.05 0.00
C SER A 190 -1.62 -19.87 1.39
N ALA A 191 -0.83 -19.76 2.44
CA ALA A 191 -1.32 -19.50 3.79
C ALA A 191 -1.94 -18.09 3.89
N MET A 192 -1.33 -17.08 3.27
CA MET A 192 -1.88 -15.73 3.20
C MET A 192 -3.20 -15.68 2.42
N LEU A 193 -3.29 -16.38 1.27
CA LEU A 193 -4.54 -16.47 0.52
C LEU A 193 -5.65 -17.13 1.33
N ALA A 194 -5.34 -18.20 2.07
CA ALA A 194 -6.30 -18.88 2.95
C ALA A 194 -6.81 -17.92 4.03
N TRP A 195 -5.93 -17.16 4.69
CA TRP A 195 -6.30 -16.15 5.66
C TRP A 195 -7.21 -15.07 5.05
N ILE A 196 -6.85 -14.51 3.89
CA ILE A 196 -7.68 -13.50 3.23
C ILE A 196 -9.07 -14.07 2.88
N ALA A 197 -9.12 -15.29 2.34
CA ALA A 197 -10.37 -15.89 1.89
C ALA A 197 -11.31 -16.33 3.03
N GLN A 198 -10.76 -16.72 4.19
CA GLN A 198 -11.50 -17.30 5.30
C GLN A 198 -11.81 -16.28 6.39
N ASP A 199 -10.85 -15.43 6.73
CA ASP A 199 -10.92 -14.57 7.91
C ASP A 199 -11.22 -13.10 7.56
N LEU A 200 -10.90 -12.67 6.32
CA LEU A 200 -11.13 -11.32 5.88
C LEU A 200 -12.32 -11.22 4.92
N ARG A 201 -12.78 -9.99 4.66
CA ARG A 201 -13.82 -9.75 3.65
C ARG A 201 -13.28 -10.01 2.25
N ARG A 202 -14.04 -10.73 1.44
CA ARG A 202 -13.72 -10.89 0.00
C ARG A 202 -13.66 -9.52 -0.66
N GLY A 203 -12.59 -9.26 -1.39
CA GLY A 203 -12.40 -7.99 -2.09
C GLY A 203 -11.27 -7.12 -1.57
N ILE A 204 -10.54 -7.53 -0.52
CA ILE A 204 -9.32 -6.83 -0.10
C ILE A 204 -8.23 -7.05 -1.15
N PRO A 205 -7.65 -5.95 -1.72
CA PRO A 205 -6.60 -6.06 -2.72
C PRO A 205 -5.30 -6.60 -2.11
N LEU A 206 -4.67 -7.53 -2.82
CA LEU A 206 -3.35 -8.07 -2.50
C LEU A 206 -2.35 -7.70 -3.59
N HIS A 207 -1.34 -6.95 -3.25
CA HIS A 207 -0.22 -6.59 -4.10
C HIS A 207 0.94 -7.55 -3.91
N LEU A 208 1.38 -8.18 -4.99
CA LEU A 208 2.64 -8.90 -5.04
C LEU A 208 3.72 -7.95 -5.52
N ARG A 209 4.74 -7.73 -4.70
CA ARG A 209 5.89 -6.93 -5.07
C ARG A 209 7.08 -7.85 -5.35
N ALA A 210 7.46 -7.95 -6.62
CA ALA A 210 8.64 -8.71 -7.01
C ALA A 210 9.91 -8.02 -6.50
N ILE A 211 10.80 -8.77 -5.86
CA ILE A 211 12.11 -8.30 -5.41
C ILE A 211 13.21 -9.17 -5.96
N ALA A 212 14.36 -8.56 -6.28
CA ALA A 212 15.56 -9.26 -6.70
C ALA A 212 16.61 -9.15 -5.60
N PRO A 213 16.73 -10.15 -4.72
CA PRO A 213 17.64 -10.10 -3.59
C PRO A 213 19.11 -9.93 -3.98
N GLU A 214 19.49 -10.47 -5.15
CA GLU A 214 20.84 -10.38 -5.72
C GLU A 214 21.26 -8.95 -6.08
N HIS A 215 20.31 -8.05 -6.31
CA HIS A 215 20.58 -6.64 -6.62
C HIS A 215 20.37 -5.73 -5.41
N GLY A 216 19.91 -6.26 -4.28
CA GLY A 216 19.67 -5.49 -3.06
C GLY A 216 18.53 -4.49 -3.12
N PHE A 217 17.71 -4.51 -4.18
CA PHE A 217 16.62 -3.55 -4.40
C PHE A 217 15.34 -4.24 -4.84
N ALA A 218 14.19 -3.61 -4.52
CA ALA A 218 12.96 -3.94 -5.22
C ALA A 218 13.12 -3.54 -6.70
N ILE A 219 12.88 -4.48 -7.61
CA ILE A 219 12.94 -4.18 -9.03
C ILE A 219 11.65 -3.45 -9.40
N HIS A 220 11.77 -2.18 -9.79
CA HIS A 220 10.61 -1.41 -10.26
C HIS A 220 10.14 -1.84 -11.67
N HIS A 221 10.95 -2.58 -12.40
CA HIS A 221 10.68 -3.09 -13.74
C HIS A 221 11.28 -4.47 -13.95
N GLY A 222 11.19 -5.34 -12.94
CA GLY A 222 11.68 -6.72 -13.06
C GLY A 222 10.89 -7.50 -14.11
N PRO A 223 11.51 -8.47 -14.78
CA PRO A 223 10.78 -9.35 -15.67
C PRO A 223 9.71 -10.10 -14.88
N VAL A 224 8.48 -10.05 -15.37
CA VAL A 224 7.43 -10.92 -14.85
C VAL A 224 7.80 -12.34 -15.22
N THR A 225 7.95 -13.17 -14.21
CA THR A 225 8.25 -14.58 -14.40
C THR A 225 6.97 -15.39 -14.43
N PRO A 226 6.94 -16.56 -15.11
CA PRO A 226 5.80 -17.48 -15.04
C PRO A 226 5.40 -17.84 -13.59
N PHE A 227 6.36 -17.80 -12.67
CA PHE A 227 6.09 -18.02 -11.25
C PHE A 227 5.18 -16.91 -10.69
N LEU A 228 5.50 -15.62 -10.92
CA LEU A 228 4.69 -14.49 -10.46
C LEU A 228 3.29 -14.49 -11.08
N GLU A 229 3.18 -14.79 -12.37
CA GLU A 229 1.89 -14.93 -13.06
C GLU A 229 1.05 -16.04 -12.43
N ASN A 230 1.66 -17.20 -12.16
CA ASN A 230 1.00 -18.31 -11.49
C ASN A 230 0.51 -17.98 -10.08
N LEU A 231 1.22 -17.12 -9.34
CA LEU A 231 0.76 -16.65 -8.03
C LEU A 231 -0.51 -15.81 -8.18
N VAL A 232 -0.55 -14.85 -9.12
CA VAL A 232 -1.75 -14.04 -9.37
C VAL A 232 -2.94 -14.92 -9.73
N GLU A 233 -2.76 -15.86 -10.65
CA GLU A 233 -3.83 -16.79 -11.03
C GLU A 233 -4.25 -17.72 -9.90
N SER A 234 -3.31 -18.14 -9.04
CA SER A 234 -3.63 -18.92 -7.85
C SER A 234 -4.53 -18.17 -6.89
N GLY A 235 -4.26 -16.86 -6.69
CA GLY A 235 -5.14 -16.00 -5.88
C GLY A 235 -6.56 -15.95 -6.44
N ARG A 236 -6.69 -15.76 -7.74
CA ARG A 236 -8.00 -15.75 -8.42
C ARG A 236 -8.74 -17.07 -8.27
N ARG A 237 -8.05 -18.21 -8.42
CA ARG A 237 -8.65 -19.55 -8.23
C ARG A 237 -9.12 -19.79 -6.79
N GLN A 238 -8.47 -19.16 -5.80
CA GLN A 238 -8.85 -19.26 -4.40
C GLN A 238 -9.84 -18.17 -3.97
N HIS A 239 -10.47 -17.48 -4.93
CA HIS A 239 -11.48 -16.46 -4.70
C HIS A 239 -10.99 -15.22 -3.93
N VAL A 240 -9.68 -14.93 -3.94
CA VAL A 240 -9.16 -13.61 -3.61
C VAL A 240 -9.39 -12.71 -4.83
N GLY A 241 -10.35 -11.79 -4.72
CA GLY A 241 -10.91 -11.08 -5.87
C GLY A 241 -9.89 -10.24 -6.64
N PHE A 242 -8.90 -9.66 -5.93
CA PHE A 242 -7.94 -8.72 -6.51
C PHE A 242 -6.51 -9.08 -6.10
N VAL A 243 -5.73 -9.55 -7.05
CA VAL A 243 -4.29 -9.82 -6.88
C VAL A 243 -3.53 -9.14 -8.01
N TYR A 244 -2.54 -8.31 -7.64
CA TYR A 244 -1.79 -7.44 -8.54
C TYR A 244 -0.29 -7.74 -8.52
N LEU A 245 0.42 -7.43 -9.61
CA LEU A 245 1.88 -7.32 -9.66
C LEU A 245 2.27 -5.83 -9.62
N SER A 246 2.27 -5.22 -8.43
CA SER A 246 2.24 -3.78 -8.26
C SER A 246 3.49 -3.02 -8.71
N ASN A 247 4.65 -3.67 -8.80
CA ASN A 247 5.89 -3.04 -9.28
C ASN A 247 6.32 -3.49 -10.68
N CYS A 248 5.43 -4.15 -11.43
CA CYS A 248 5.65 -4.55 -12.82
C CYS A 248 4.86 -3.64 -13.76
N HIS A 249 5.25 -2.36 -13.84
CA HIS A 249 4.52 -1.35 -14.59
C HIS A 249 4.27 -1.74 -16.05
N GLY A 250 3.07 -1.45 -16.56
CA GLY A 250 2.64 -1.79 -17.91
C GLY A 250 2.24 -3.25 -18.09
N HIS A 251 2.30 -4.08 -17.04
CA HIS A 251 1.86 -5.45 -17.10
C HIS A 251 0.33 -5.55 -16.94
N PHE A 252 -0.29 -6.48 -17.66
CA PHE A 252 -1.73 -6.70 -17.63
C PHE A 252 -2.29 -6.95 -16.20
N PHE A 253 -1.52 -7.61 -15.34
CA PHE A 253 -1.91 -7.87 -13.94
C PHE A 253 -1.84 -6.65 -13.01
N ASN A 254 -1.55 -5.46 -13.55
CA ASN A 254 -1.75 -4.19 -12.83
C ASN A 254 -3.15 -3.63 -13.03
N ASN A 255 -3.89 -4.11 -14.04
CA ASN A 255 -5.24 -3.66 -14.29
C ASN A 255 -6.21 -4.22 -13.25
N THR A 256 -7.18 -3.40 -12.84
CA THR A 256 -8.30 -3.90 -12.05
C THR A 256 -9.31 -4.56 -12.97
N MET A 257 -9.54 -5.85 -12.72
CA MET A 257 -10.54 -6.64 -13.43
C MET A 257 -11.71 -6.93 -12.52
N CYS A 258 -12.92 -6.86 -13.08
CA CYS A 258 -14.10 -7.28 -12.34
C CYS A 258 -14.01 -8.77 -11.98
N PRO A 259 -14.18 -9.16 -10.70
CA PRO A 259 -14.07 -10.56 -10.29
C PRO A 259 -15.22 -11.44 -10.80
N ASN A 260 -16.30 -10.84 -11.28
CA ASN A 260 -17.48 -11.55 -11.78
C ASN A 260 -17.47 -11.70 -13.32
N CYS A 261 -17.27 -10.61 -14.07
CA CYS A 261 -17.36 -10.66 -15.53
C CYS A 261 -15.99 -10.55 -16.24
N TYR A 262 -14.90 -10.40 -15.50
CA TYR A 262 -13.53 -10.31 -15.99
C TYR A 262 -13.23 -9.13 -16.93
N SER A 263 -14.16 -8.17 -17.06
CA SER A 263 -13.87 -6.91 -17.78
C SER A 263 -12.80 -6.12 -17.06
N VAL A 264 -11.89 -5.51 -17.82
CA VAL A 264 -10.96 -4.49 -17.29
C VAL A 264 -11.78 -3.26 -16.93
N ILE A 265 -11.75 -2.85 -15.69
CA ILE A 265 -12.50 -1.72 -15.15
C ILE A 265 -11.62 -0.53 -14.79
N VAL A 266 -10.32 -0.76 -14.52
CA VAL A 266 -9.28 0.27 -14.45
C VAL A 266 -8.08 -0.21 -15.25
N ASP A 267 -7.76 0.50 -16.32
CA ASP A 267 -6.57 0.22 -17.13
C ASP A 267 -5.38 1.05 -16.64
N ARG A 268 -4.37 0.36 -16.09
CA ARG A 268 -3.12 0.97 -15.61
C ARG A 268 -1.95 0.82 -16.58
N THR A 269 -2.20 0.28 -17.78
CA THR A 269 -1.18 0.24 -18.83
C THR A 269 -1.07 1.56 -19.58
N THR A 270 -2.07 2.43 -19.44
CA THR A 270 -2.15 3.77 -20.04
C THR A 270 -2.10 4.88 -18.98
N ARG A 271 -1.80 6.10 -19.41
CA ARG A 271 -1.86 7.31 -18.57
C ARG A 271 -2.51 8.46 -19.36
N PRO A 272 -3.48 9.21 -18.81
CA PRO A 272 -4.10 9.00 -17.48
C PRO A 272 -4.83 7.66 -17.41
N LEU A 273 -5.18 7.23 -16.18
CA LEU A 273 -5.95 6.01 -15.97
C LEU A 273 -7.33 6.12 -16.63
N ASP A 274 -7.79 5.04 -17.23
CA ASP A 274 -9.17 4.96 -17.72
C ASP A 274 -10.07 4.35 -16.64
N LEU A 275 -10.97 5.17 -16.11
CA LEU A 275 -11.97 4.84 -15.09
C LEU A 275 -13.38 4.78 -15.67
N SER A 276 -13.56 4.86 -17.00
CA SER A 276 -14.87 4.98 -17.66
C SER A 276 -15.78 3.76 -17.45
N PHE A 277 -15.22 2.62 -17.07
CA PHE A 277 -15.95 1.37 -16.80
C PHE A 277 -16.31 1.15 -15.32
N VAL A 278 -16.12 2.16 -14.46
CA VAL A 278 -16.52 2.10 -13.06
C VAL A 278 -17.27 3.37 -12.66
N THR A 279 -18.39 3.21 -11.96
CA THR A 279 -19.17 4.31 -11.40
C THR A 279 -19.53 3.95 -9.96
N ASP A 280 -19.19 4.83 -9.01
CA ASP A 280 -19.42 4.62 -7.57
C ASP A 280 -18.91 3.25 -7.04
N GLY A 281 -17.76 2.81 -7.56
CA GLY A 281 -17.18 1.52 -7.18
C GLY A 281 -17.88 0.29 -7.79
N ILE A 282 -18.79 0.50 -8.75
CA ILE A 282 -19.59 -0.55 -9.41
C ILE A 282 -19.05 -0.81 -10.82
N CYS A 283 -18.90 -2.07 -11.19
CA CYS A 283 -18.53 -2.46 -12.56
C CYS A 283 -19.62 -2.06 -13.57
N GLY A 284 -19.27 -1.20 -14.52
CA GLY A 284 -20.20 -0.71 -15.55
C GLY A 284 -20.71 -1.80 -16.50
N ASN A 285 -20.05 -2.97 -16.56
CA ASN A 285 -20.48 -4.06 -17.44
C ASN A 285 -21.51 -5.01 -16.78
N CYS A 286 -21.38 -5.30 -15.47
CA CYS A 286 -22.22 -6.32 -14.82
C CYS A 286 -22.82 -5.90 -13.48
N GLY A 287 -22.59 -4.69 -13.03
CA GLY A 287 -23.16 -4.17 -11.78
C GLY A 287 -22.54 -4.73 -10.49
N THR A 288 -21.42 -5.47 -10.57
CA THR A 288 -20.74 -5.99 -9.37
C THR A 288 -20.03 -4.86 -8.65
N ASP A 289 -20.21 -4.77 -7.32
CA ASP A 289 -19.39 -3.92 -6.46
C ASP A 289 -17.94 -4.43 -6.47
N VAL A 290 -17.01 -3.55 -6.83
CA VAL A 290 -15.60 -3.87 -6.97
C VAL A 290 -14.73 -3.20 -5.88
N GLY A 291 -15.36 -2.57 -4.91
CA GLY A 291 -14.71 -2.02 -3.73
C GLY A 291 -13.77 -0.86 -4.02
N LEU A 292 -13.97 -0.13 -5.12
CA LEU A 292 -13.19 1.07 -5.43
C LEU A 292 -13.77 2.27 -4.67
N THR A 293 -12.91 2.97 -3.95
CA THR A 293 -13.21 4.29 -3.38
C THR A 293 -12.80 5.35 -4.39
N LEU A 294 -13.77 6.05 -4.95
CA LEU A 294 -13.55 7.15 -5.88
C LEU A 294 -13.76 8.49 -5.17
N ASP A 295 -13.06 9.54 -5.61
CA ASP A 295 -13.42 10.89 -5.19
C ASP A 295 -14.78 11.26 -5.80
N LYS A 296 -15.65 11.92 -5.02
CA LYS A 296 -16.96 12.35 -5.48
C LYS A 296 -16.90 13.42 -6.57
N GLU A 297 -15.72 13.99 -6.81
CA GLU A 297 -15.48 14.99 -7.85
C GLU A 297 -14.88 14.38 -9.14
N THR A 298 -14.61 13.09 -9.18
CA THR A 298 -14.13 12.40 -10.40
C THR A 298 -15.33 12.19 -11.32
N PRO A 299 -15.33 12.75 -12.54
CA PRO A 299 -16.47 12.69 -13.47
C PRO A 299 -16.71 11.28 -14.01
#